data_1695e4f1f99f5cb51fe190b6d11d8e1b
#
_entry.id   1695e4f1f99f5cb51fe190b6d11d8e1b
#
_cell.length_a   1.000
_cell.length_b   1.000
_cell.length_c   1.000
_cell.angle_alpha   90.00
_cell.angle_beta   90.00
_cell.angle_gamma   90.00
#
_symmetry.space_group_name_H-M   'P 1'
#
loop_
_entity.id
_entity.type
_entity.pdbx_description
1 polymer ?
#
loop_
_entity_poly.entity_id
_entity_poly.type
_entity_poly.pdbx_seq_one_letter_code
_entity_poly.pdbx_strand_id
1 'polypeptide(L)'
;MPESSLYALYRLFIVDLALLDMRKRAAALDGGKALAAEVIELKAANKDVIDRPDSIQAEIKDLENKNIIHREKVKNLEKQLYGGSVVNAKEAAGYEQEIAGLKGIVDANELRVLELIDELPSAQAEAKPFQDEIATLVKQYTVKKKSDQEEAVELQARFKSKSAERPPLANEVEKPLLAQYEAIRQKYGGIGMGVVEQSSCGACGTLLPTKVVESLDSDRIVTCESCHRLLIKLVPGS
;
A
#
# COMPACT_ATOMS: atom_id res chain seq x y z
N MET A 1 -39.59 -18.51 -31.43
CA MET A 1 -40.49 -17.99 -30.38
C MET A 1 -39.86 -16.70 -29.90
N PRO A 2 -40.60 -15.60 -29.68
CA PRO A 2 -40.01 -14.45 -29.03
C PRO A 2 -39.50 -14.89 -27.66
N GLU A 3 -38.23 -14.55 -27.34
CA GLU A 3 -37.67 -14.79 -26.02
C GLU A 3 -38.57 -14.16 -24.98
N SER A 4 -38.83 -14.87 -23.86
CA SER A 4 -39.63 -14.36 -22.77
C SER A 4 -38.96 -13.09 -22.20
N SER A 5 -39.78 -12.07 -21.89
CA SER A 5 -39.28 -10.79 -21.30
C SER A 5 -38.47 -11.02 -20.03
N LEU A 6 -38.74 -12.10 -19.31
CA LEU A 6 -37.99 -12.52 -18.13
C LEU A 6 -36.58 -13.03 -18.48
N TYR A 7 -36.43 -13.71 -19.62
CA TYR A 7 -35.12 -14.18 -20.08
C TYR A 7 -34.26 -13.00 -20.61
N ALA A 8 -34.89 -12.06 -21.32
CA ALA A 8 -34.21 -10.81 -21.71
C ALA A 8 -33.71 -10.05 -20.48
N LEU A 9 -34.53 -9.97 -19.41
CA LEU A 9 -34.13 -9.38 -18.15
C LEU A 9 -32.96 -10.17 -17.47
N TYR A 10 -32.96 -11.48 -17.55
CA TYR A 10 -31.87 -12.30 -17.04
C TYR A 10 -30.54 -11.99 -17.73
N ARG A 11 -30.52 -11.84 -19.06
CA ARG A 11 -29.34 -11.45 -19.84
C ARG A 11 -28.82 -10.09 -19.36
N LEU A 12 -29.71 -9.11 -19.15
CA LEU A 12 -29.38 -7.80 -18.59
C LEU A 12 -28.78 -7.93 -17.18
N PHE A 13 -29.39 -8.76 -16.34
CA PHE A 13 -28.92 -9.02 -14.97
C PHE A 13 -27.49 -9.60 -14.94
N ILE A 14 -27.15 -10.52 -15.82
CA ILE A 14 -25.79 -11.08 -15.94
C ILE A 14 -24.76 -9.98 -16.28
N VAL A 15 -25.13 -9.06 -17.18
CA VAL A 15 -24.27 -7.90 -17.50
C VAL A 15 -24.10 -7.00 -16.28
N ASP A 16 -25.20 -6.72 -15.56
CA ASP A 16 -25.17 -5.89 -14.36
C ASP A 16 -24.33 -6.52 -13.22
N LEU A 17 -24.40 -7.85 -13.04
CA LEU A 17 -23.55 -8.56 -12.10
C LEU A 17 -22.06 -8.45 -12.46
N ALA A 18 -21.72 -8.63 -13.73
CA ALA A 18 -20.35 -8.50 -14.19
C ALA A 18 -19.81 -7.07 -13.98
N LEU A 19 -20.63 -6.05 -14.27
CA LEU A 19 -20.28 -4.65 -14.00
C LEU A 19 -20.09 -4.36 -12.51
N LEU A 20 -20.95 -4.94 -11.66
CA LEU A 20 -20.84 -4.81 -10.20
C LEU A 20 -19.56 -5.48 -9.67
N ASP A 21 -19.23 -6.68 -10.15
CA ASP A 21 -18.00 -7.39 -9.78
C ASP A 21 -16.76 -6.59 -10.16
N MET A 22 -16.69 -6.07 -11.40
CA MET A 22 -15.58 -5.23 -11.84
C MET A 22 -15.42 -3.96 -10.97
N ARG A 23 -16.54 -3.32 -10.57
CA ARG A 23 -16.50 -2.16 -9.65
C ARG A 23 -15.97 -2.55 -8.28
N LYS A 24 -16.42 -3.68 -7.72
CA LYS A 24 -15.94 -4.17 -6.42
C LYS A 24 -14.46 -4.49 -6.47
N ARG A 25 -14.00 -5.17 -7.52
CA ARG A 25 -12.58 -5.46 -7.74
C ARG A 25 -11.76 -4.18 -7.85
N ALA A 26 -12.19 -3.22 -8.67
CA ALA A 26 -11.49 -1.94 -8.82
C ALA A 26 -11.42 -1.16 -7.49
N ALA A 27 -12.47 -1.21 -6.68
CA ALA A 27 -12.49 -0.58 -5.36
C ALA A 27 -11.60 -1.28 -4.32
N ALA A 28 -11.29 -2.56 -4.52
CA ALA A 28 -10.39 -3.33 -3.66
C ALA A 28 -8.89 -3.13 -3.98
N LEU A 29 -8.58 -2.56 -5.15
CA LEU A 29 -7.20 -2.23 -5.51
C LEU A 29 -6.74 -1.02 -4.70
N ASP A 30 -5.78 -1.23 -3.80
CA ASP A 30 -5.23 -0.19 -2.93
C ASP A 30 -3.97 0.48 -3.50
N GLY A 31 -3.40 -0.05 -4.59
CA GLY A 31 -2.16 0.43 -5.19
C GLY A 31 -0.96 0.27 -4.27
N GLY A 32 -1.01 -0.67 -3.33
CA GLY A 32 0.04 -0.92 -2.34
C GLY A 32 0.03 0.05 -1.16
N LYS A 33 -1.03 0.84 -0.96
CA LYS A 33 -1.10 1.83 0.14
C LYS A 33 -0.93 1.21 1.53
N ALA A 34 -1.48 0.03 1.75
CA ALA A 34 -1.32 -0.69 3.02
C ALA A 34 0.16 -1.02 3.29
N LEU A 35 0.87 -1.57 2.30
CA LEU A 35 2.31 -1.86 2.42
C LEU A 35 3.15 -0.58 2.59
N ALA A 36 2.79 0.51 1.91
CA ALA A 36 3.47 1.79 2.09
C ALA A 36 3.29 2.34 3.52
N ALA A 37 2.10 2.23 4.10
CA ALA A 37 1.83 2.61 5.48
C ALA A 37 2.63 1.77 6.47
N GLU A 38 2.71 0.45 6.26
CA GLU A 38 3.51 -0.47 7.08
C GLU A 38 5.01 -0.11 7.06
N VAL A 39 5.56 0.22 5.89
CA VAL A 39 6.95 0.70 5.77
C VAL A 39 7.17 1.99 6.56
N ILE A 40 6.24 2.93 6.50
CA ILE A 40 6.33 4.21 7.23
C ILE A 40 6.29 3.95 8.73
N GLU A 41 5.37 3.12 9.19
CA GLU A 41 5.20 2.78 10.60
C GLU A 41 6.44 2.06 11.15
N LEU A 42 6.95 1.05 10.42
CA LEU A 42 8.15 0.31 10.81
C LEU A 42 9.38 1.21 10.90
N LYS A 43 9.57 2.12 9.93
CA LYS A 43 10.65 3.11 9.97
C LYS A 43 10.51 4.08 11.15
N ALA A 44 9.29 4.55 11.42
CA ALA A 44 9.06 5.48 12.52
C ALA A 44 9.28 4.83 13.90
N ALA A 45 8.79 3.60 14.07
CA ALA A 45 8.92 2.86 15.32
C ALA A 45 10.38 2.51 15.67
N ASN A 46 11.23 2.29 14.65
CA ASN A 46 12.62 1.84 14.84
C ASN A 46 13.65 2.86 14.37
N LYS A 47 13.24 4.13 14.26
CA LYS A 47 14.06 5.19 13.68
C LYS A 47 15.44 5.29 14.34
N ASP A 48 15.49 5.34 15.67
CA ASP A 48 16.73 5.54 16.39
C ASP A 48 17.70 4.36 16.19
N VAL A 49 17.20 3.13 16.12
CA VAL A 49 18.02 1.93 15.88
C VAL A 49 18.52 1.92 14.42
N ILE A 50 17.66 2.28 13.47
CA ILE A 50 18.00 2.29 12.04
C ILE A 50 19.03 3.37 11.72
N ASP A 51 18.90 4.56 12.32
CA ASP A 51 19.73 5.73 12.01
C ASP A 51 21.05 5.74 12.85
N ARG A 52 21.15 4.92 13.92
CA ARG A 52 22.32 4.88 14.81
C ARG A 52 23.63 4.57 14.09
N PRO A 53 23.74 3.56 13.19
CA PRO A 53 24.98 3.30 12.48
C PRO A 53 25.48 4.48 11.64
N ASP A 54 24.55 5.16 10.95
CA ASP A 54 24.88 6.32 10.13
C ASP A 54 25.30 7.50 10.98
N SER A 55 24.67 7.68 12.16
CA SER A 55 25.05 8.71 13.13
C SER A 55 26.44 8.48 13.69
N ILE A 56 26.79 7.22 14.02
CA ILE A 56 28.13 6.83 14.47
C ILE A 56 29.17 7.13 13.39
N GLN A 57 28.90 6.73 12.16
CA GLN A 57 29.84 7.00 11.04
C GLN A 57 30.01 8.50 10.78
N ALA A 58 28.94 9.29 10.91
CA ALA A 58 29.01 10.75 10.78
C ALA A 58 29.85 11.37 11.92
N GLU A 59 29.71 10.90 13.18
CA GLU A 59 30.48 11.37 14.32
C GLU A 59 31.98 11.02 14.15
N ILE A 60 32.32 9.81 13.74
CA ILE A 60 33.71 9.41 13.41
C ILE A 60 34.33 10.38 12.41
N LYS A 61 33.65 10.60 11.29
CA LYS A 61 34.13 11.48 10.23
C LYS A 61 34.30 12.92 10.68
N ASP A 62 33.40 13.45 11.52
CA ASP A 62 33.47 14.78 12.06
C ASP A 62 34.69 14.93 13.00
N LEU A 63 34.92 13.97 13.91
CA LEU A 63 36.07 13.94 14.81
C LEU A 63 37.38 13.82 14.04
N GLU A 64 37.47 12.99 13.04
CA GLU A 64 38.68 12.88 12.18
C GLU A 64 38.99 14.19 11.47
N ASN A 65 37.98 14.86 10.90
CA ASN A 65 38.15 16.16 10.26
C ASN A 65 38.62 17.22 11.25
N LYS A 66 38.03 17.26 12.47
CA LYS A 66 38.49 18.14 13.52
C LYS A 66 39.96 17.88 13.91
N ASN A 67 40.35 16.61 13.99
CA ASN A 67 41.72 16.25 14.30
C ASN A 67 42.70 16.68 13.22
N ILE A 68 42.32 16.60 11.96
CA ILE A 68 43.16 17.14 10.85
C ILE A 68 43.39 18.65 11.05
N ILE A 69 42.34 19.43 11.32
CA ILE A 69 42.43 20.85 11.53
C ILE A 69 43.29 21.21 12.77
N HIS A 70 43.08 20.48 13.87
CA HIS A 70 43.86 20.70 15.11
C HIS A 70 45.34 20.36 14.92
N ARG A 71 45.67 19.26 14.23
CA ARG A 71 47.04 18.88 13.94
C ARG A 71 47.74 19.89 13.02
N GLU A 72 47.04 20.42 12.00
CA GLU A 72 47.59 21.50 11.18
C GLU A 72 47.86 22.75 12.00
N LYS A 73 46.96 23.13 12.92
CA LYS A 73 47.13 24.27 13.82
C LYS A 73 48.34 24.03 14.75
N VAL A 74 48.46 22.85 15.34
CA VAL A 74 49.61 22.48 16.16
C VAL A 74 50.92 22.64 15.36
N LYS A 75 50.97 22.12 14.14
CA LYS A 75 52.14 22.22 13.24
C LYS A 75 52.53 23.67 12.94
N ASN A 76 51.54 24.54 12.76
CA ASN A 76 51.78 25.94 12.50
C ASN A 76 52.30 26.67 13.74
N LEU A 77 51.74 26.39 14.92
CA LEU A 77 52.19 26.93 16.21
C LEU A 77 53.61 26.46 16.59
N GLU A 78 53.91 25.17 16.41
CA GLU A 78 55.25 24.62 16.57
C GLU A 78 56.28 25.31 15.66
N LYS A 79 55.91 25.57 14.40
CA LYS A 79 56.78 26.31 13.47
C LYS A 79 57.02 27.75 13.89
N GLN A 80 56.01 28.41 14.50
CA GLN A 80 56.19 29.75 15.06
C GLN A 80 57.07 29.73 16.30
N LEU A 81 56.82 28.80 17.23
CA LEU A 81 57.54 28.66 18.46
C LEU A 81 59.04 28.37 18.25
N TYR A 82 59.35 27.41 17.35
CA TYR A 82 60.75 26.95 17.13
C TYR A 82 61.40 27.62 15.92
N GLY A 83 60.69 28.41 15.11
CA GLY A 83 61.21 29.11 13.94
C GLY A 83 62.02 30.37 14.19
N GLY A 84 62.27 30.69 15.46
CA GLY A 84 63.11 31.84 15.87
C GLY A 84 62.40 33.19 15.85
N SER A 85 61.09 33.23 15.64
CA SER A 85 60.28 34.47 15.67
C SER A 85 59.84 34.88 17.07
N VAL A 86 59.87 33.97 18.06
CA VAL A 86 59.44 34.22 19.43
C VAL A 86 60.65 34.58 20.31
N VAL A 87 60.68 35.82 20.75
CA VAL A 87 61.79 36.38 21.55
C VAL A 87 61.39 36.48 23.05
N ASN A 88 60.12 36.41 23.39
CA ASN A 88 59.59 36.63 24.71
C ASN A 88 59.14 35.28 25.38
N ALA A 89 59.72 34.98 26.57
CA ALA A 89 59.38 33.73 27.29
C ALA A 89 57.91 33.60 27.67
N LYS A 90 57.18 34.70 27.87
CA LYS A 90 55.72 34.66 28.15
C LYS A 90 54.93 34.25 26.94
N GLU A 91 55.36 34.73 25.73
CA GLU A 91 54.72 34.34 24.49
C GLU A 91 54.99 32.87 24.12
N ALA A 92 56.22 32.40 24.34
CA ALA A 92 56.59 30.99 24.19
C ALA A 92 55.72 30.06 25.06
N ALA A 93 55.54 30.42 26.34
CA ALA A 93 54.67 29.66 27.24
C ALA A 93 53.20 29.66 26.79
N GLY A 94 52.72 30.74 26.19
CA GLY A 94 51.37 30.79 25.60
C GLY A 94 51.22 29.80 24.44
N TYR A 95 52.16 29.73 23.52
CA TYR A 95 52.15 28.75 22.42
C TYR A 95 52.25 27.30 22.92
N GLU A 96 53.12 27.04 23.88
CA GLU A 96 53.24 25.71 24.50
C GLU A 96 51.93 25.25 25.15
N GLN A 97 51.24 26.14 25.86
CA GLN A 97 49.96 25.84 26.48
C GLN A 97 48.89 25.57 25.43
N GLU A 98 48.84 26.36 24.34
CA GLU A 98 47.88 26.15 23.26
C GLU A 98 48.15 24.85 22.51
N ILE A 99 49.42 24.51 22.22
CA ILE A 99 49.83 23.25 21.60
C ILE A 99 49.43 22.07 22.48
N ALA A 100 49.71 22.13 23.80
CA ALA A 100 49.34 21.07 24.71
C ALA A 100 47.82 20.88 24.80
N GLY A 101 47.05 21.98 24.81
CA GLY A 101 45.58 21.94 24.77
C GLY A 101 45.03 21.28 23.49
N LEU A 102 45.55 21.68 22.30
CA LEU A 102 45.14 21.09 21.05
C LEU A 102 45.49 19.60 20.92
N LYS A 103 46.71 19.21 21.39
CA LYS A 103 47.11 17.79 21.43
C LYS A 103 46.16 16.98 22.34
N GLY A 104 45.82 17.51 23.52
CA GLY A 104 44.87 16.86 24.43
C GLY A 104 43.47 16.68 23.78
N ILE A 105 43.01 17.67 22.99
CA ILE A 105 41.76 17.53 22.24
C ILE A 105 41.86 16.43 21.16
N VAL A 106 42.97 16.36 20.44
CA VAL A 106 43.20 15.32 19.42
C VAL A 106 43.19 13.95 20.06
N ASP A 107 43.91 13.77 21.19
CA ASP A 107 43.98 12.49 21.90
C ASP A 107 42.59 12.06 22.43
N ALA A 108 41.81 12.98 22.96
CA ALA A 108 40.44 12.70 23.40
C ALA A 108 39.50 12.30 22.22
N ASN A 109 39.63 13.02 21.09
CA ASN A 109 38.86 12.68 19.88
C ASN A 109 39.24 11.31 19.30
N GLU A 110 40.53 10.96 19.29
CA GLU A 110 41.02 9.66 18.86
C GLU A 110 40.49 8.51 19.73
N LEU A 111 40.49 8.71 21.05
CA LEU A 111 39.89 7.75 21.97
C LEU A 111 38.39 7.55 21.66
N ARG A 112 37.68 8.67 21.47
CA ARG A 112 36.25 8.61 21.11
C ARG A 112 36.02 7.90 19.76
N VAL A 113 36.87 8.12 18.77
CA VAL A 113 36.80 7.43 17.46
C VAL A 113 36.98 5.91 17.63
N LEU A 114 37.94 5.47 18.51
CA LEU A 114 38.12 4.05 18.80
C LEU A 114 36.87 3.43 19.45
N GLU A 115 36.26 4.11 20.43
CA GLU A 115 35.01 3.66 21.04
C GLU A 115 33.88 3.51 20.03
N LEU A 116 33.73 4.49 19.11
CA LEU A 116 32.72 4.47 18.07
C LEU A 116 32.95 3.37 17.04
N ILE A 117 34.20 3.10 16.69
CA ILE A 117 34.56 1.98 15.79
C ILE A 117 34.19 0.64 16.43
N ASP A 118 34.39 0.48 17.74
CA ASP A 118 34.02 -0.74 18.46
C ASP A 118 32.49 -0.88 18.62
N GLU A 119 31.75 0.25 18.72
CA GLU A 119 30.29 0.28 18.83
C GLU A 119 29.58 0.01 17.49
N LEU A 120 30.16 0.45 16.37
CA LEU A 120 29.55 0.42 15.05
C LEU A 120 29.05 -0.96 14.61
N PRO A 121 29.80 -2.07 14.77
CA PRO A 121 29.32 -3.40 14.36
C PRO A 121 28.06 -3.85 15.10
N SER A 122 27.96 -3.55 16.39
CA SER A 122 26.76 -3.85 17.20
C SER A 122 25.56 -3.06 16.71
N ALA A 123 25.74 -1.76 16.50
CA ALA A 123 24.66 -0.89 15.97
C ALA A 123 24.20 -1.36 14.57
N GLN A 124 25.12 -1.78 13.71
CA GLN A 124 24.78 -2.34 12.40
C GLN A 124 24.01 -3.66 12.51
N ALA A 125 24.41 -4.54 13.42
CA ALA A 125 23.74 -5.81 13.65
C ALA A 125 22.30 -5.62 14.19
N GLU A 126 22.10 -4.63 15.06
CA GLU A 126 20.79 -4.27 15.60
C GLU A 126 19.86 -3.64 14.54
N ALA A 127 20.40 -2.79 13.66
CA ALA A 127 19.65 -2.14 12.60
C ALA A 127 19.28 -3.06 11.44
N LYS A 128 20.13 -4.06 11.16
CA LYS A 128 20.02 -4.92 9.97
C LYS A 128 18.68 -5.62 9.81
N PRO A 129 18.06 -6.26 10.83
CA PRO A 129 16.76 -6.92 10.68
C PRO A 129 15.68 -5.98 10.17
N PHE A 130 15.62 -4.76 10.71
CA PHE A 130 14.64 -3.75 10.28
C PHE A 130 14.90 -3.25 8.87
N GLN A 131 16.16 -3.06 8.49
CA GLN A 131 16.54 -2.68 7.12
C GLN A 131 16.17 -3.77 6.11
N ASP A 132 16.40 -5.04 6.42
CA ASP A 132 16.06 -6.19 5.57
C ASP A 132 14.53 -6.35 5.43
N GLU A 133 13.78 -6.15 6.52
CA GLU A 133 12.31 -6.17 6.52
C GLU A 133 11.74 -5.01 5.68
N ILE A 134 12.23 -3.79 5.89
CA ILE A 134 11.85 -2.62 5.07
C ILE A 134 12.15 -2.86 3.60
N ALA A 135 13.33 -3.41 3.27
CA ALA A 135 13.69 -3.71 1.89
C ALA A 135 12.74 -4.75 1.26
N THR A 136 12.28 -5.72 2.05
CA THR A 136 11.31 -6.73 1.61
C THR A 136 9.94 -6.11 1.36
N LEU A 137 9.42 -5.31 2.29
CA LEU A 137 8.15 -4.60 2.16
C LEU A 137 8.15 -3.63 0.96
N VAL A 138 9.26 -2.92 0.73
CA VAL A 138 9.41 -2.02 -0.44
C VAL A 138 9.36 -2.80 -1.76
N LYS A 139 9.97 -3.99 -1.82
CA LYS A 139 9.84 -4.87 -3.00
C LYS A 139 8.40 -5.32 -3.21
N GLN A 140 7.73 -5.78 -2.15
CA GLN A 140 6.32 -6.18 -2.21
C GLN A 140 5.42 -5.01 -2.65
N TYR A 141 5.63 -3.81 -2.09
CA TYR A 141 4.94 -2.59 -2.51
C TYR A 141 5.09 -2.32 -4.01
N THR A 142 6.32 -2.42 -4.52
CA THR A 142 6.60 -2.15 -5.93
C THR A 142 5.88 -3.14 -6.85
N VAL A 143 5.90 -4.43 -6.51
CA VAL A 143 5.19 -5.48 -7.25
C VAL A 143 3.68 -5.28 -7.17
N LYS A 144 3.14 -5.07 -5.97
CA LYS A 144 1.70 -4.85 -5.74
C LYS A 144 1.18 -3.63 -6.50
N LYS A 145 1.91 -2.51 -6.41
CA LYS A 145 1.54 -1.28 -7.12
C LYS A 145 1.46 -1.48 -8.62
N LYS A 146 2.44 -2.17 -9.20
CA LYS A 146 2.46 -2.48 -10.63
C LYS A 146 1.31 -3.39 -11.03
N SER A 147 1.09 -4.48 -10.29
CA SER A 147 0.01 -5.43 -10.53
C SER A 147 -1.36 -4.75 -10.43
N ASP A 148 -1.60 -3.95 -9.40
CA ASP A 148 -2.87 -3.23 -9.22
C ASP A 148 -3.11 -2.21 -10.35
N GLN A 149 -2.05 -1.57 -10.84
CA GLN A 149 -2.15 -0.62 -11.94
C GLN A 149 -2.51 -1.34 -13.25
N GLU A 150 -1.90 -2.48 -13.53
CA GLU A 150 -2.19 -3.33 -14.70
C GLU A 150 -3.64 -3.85 -14.63
N GLU A 151 -4.06 -4.38 -13.48
CA GLU A 151 -5.43 -4.86 -13.25
C GLU A 151 -6.46 -3.72 -13.38
N ALA A 152 -6.17 -2.53 -12.86
CA ALA A 152 -7.06 -1.37 -12.98
C ALA A 152 -7.31 -0.98 -14.44
N VAL A 153 -6.27 -0.98 -15.28
CA VAL A 153 -6.38 -0.69 -16.72
C VAL A 153 -7.22 -1.77 -17.42
N GLU A 154 -6.97 -3.04 -17.10
CA GLU A 154 -7.73 -4.15 -17.68
C GLU A 154 -9.22 -4.10 -17.28
N LEU A 155 -9.49 -3.89 -15.96
CA LEU A 155 -10.85 -3.74 -15.45
C LEU A 155 -11.58 -2.57 -16.11
N GLN A 156 -10.91 -1.43 -16.31
CA GLN A 156 -11.50 -0.27 -16.99
C GLN A 156 -11.87 -0.58 -18.44
N ALA A 157 -10.99 -1.25 -19.18
CA ALA A 157 -11.26 -1.65 -20.55
C ALA A 157 -12.44 -2.64 -20.65
N ARG A 158 -12.45 -3.68 -19.81
CA ARG A 158 -13.53 -4.66 -19.71
C ARG A 158 -14.86 -4.02 -19.30
N PHE A 159 -14.81 -3.11 -18.30
CA PHE A 159 -16.00 -2.38 -17.85
C PHE A 159 -16.61 -1.55 -18.98
N LYS A 160 -15.78 -0.83 -19.75
CA LYS A 160 -16.24 -0.03 -20.89
C LYS A 160 -16.92 -0.91 -21.95
N SER A 161 -16.29 -2.02 -22.33
CA SER A 161 -16.86 -2.98 -23.27
C SER A 161 -18.18 -3.55 -22.76
N LYS A 162 -18.19 -4.06 -21.52
CA LYS A 162 -19.39 -4.68 -20.93
C LYS A 162 -20.53 -3.68 -20.70
N SER A 163 -20.20 -2.44 -20.37
CA SER A 163 -21.19 -1.37 -20.20
C SER A 163 -21.92 -1.02 -21.52
N ALA A 164 -21.25 -1.18 -22.67
CA ALA A 164 -21.86 -0.96 -23.97
C ALA A 164 -22.91 -2.02 -24.34
N GLU A 165 -22.84 -3.22 -23.76
CA GLU A 165 -23.82 -4.30 -23.98
C GLU A 165 -25.16 -4.04 -23.26
N ARG A 166 -25.13 -3.20 -22.20
CA ARG A 166 -26.28 -2.98 -21.33
C ARG A 166 -27.47 -2.27 -21.99
N PRO A 167 -27.31 -1.15 -22.74
CA PRO A 167 -28.43 -0.41 -23.32
C PRO A 167 -29.25 -1.26 -24.32
N PRO A 168 -28.66 -2.01 -25.28
CA PRO A 168 -29.43 -2.85 -26.18
C PRO A 168 -30.23 -3.91 -25.41
N LEU A 169 -29.66 -4.59 -24.44
CA LEU A 169 -30.35 -5.59 -23.60
C LEU A 169 -31.48 -4.95 -22.77
N ALA A 170 -31.30 -3.77 -22.25
CA ALA A 170 -32.36 -3.06 -21.53
C ALA A 170 -33.55 -2.71 -22.43
N ASN A 171 -33.32 -2.45 -23.74
CA ASN A 171 -34.37 -2.16 -24.68
C ASN A 171 -35.18 -3.40 -25.08
N GLU A 172 -34.65 -4.60 -24.88
CA GLU A 172 -35.36 -5.87 -25.12
C GLU A 172 -36.34 -6.22 -23.99
N VAL A 173 -36.18 -5.60 -22.80
CA VAL A 173 -37.02 -5.83 -21.63
C VAL A 173 -38.25 -4.92 -21.66
N GLU A 174 -39.42 -5.43 -21.29
CA GLU A 174 -40.64 -4.61 -21.16
C GLU A 174 -40.43 -3.49 -20.13
N LYS A 175 -40.85 -2.27 -20.51
CA LYS A 175 -40.64 -1.07 -19.69
C LYS A 175 -41.10 -1.19 -18.21
N PRO A 176 -42.30 -1.76 -17.91
CA PRO A 176 -42.72 -1.92 -16.51
C PRO A 176 -41.81 -2.86 -15.70
N LEU A 177 -41.39 -3.97 -16.32
CA LEU A 177 -40.50 -4.96 -15.70
C LEU A 177 -39.10 -4.39 -15.50
N LEU A 178 -38.57 -3.68 -16.49
CA LEU A 178 -37.29 -2.98 -16.38
C LEU A 178 -37.31 -1.95 -15.23
N ALA A 179 -38.38 -1.14 -15.14
CA ALA A 179 -38.52 -0.17 -14.06
C ALA A 179 -38.54 -0.81 -12.66
N GLN A 180 -39.25 -1.93 -12.52
CA GLN A 180 -39.26 -2.71 -11.27
C GLN A 180 -37.88 -3.27 -10.95
N TYR A 181 -37.19 -3.85 -11.93
CA TYR A 181 -35.83 -4.36 -11.76
C TYR A 181 -34.84 -3.28 -11.34
N GLU A 182 -34.87 -2.11 -11.99
CA GLU A 182 -33.98 -0.99 -11.66
C GLU A 182 -34.22 -0.45 -10.25
N ALA A 183 -35.47 -0.33 -9.82
CA ALA A 183 -35.81 0.10 -8.46
C ALA A 183 -35.28 -0.88 -7.40
N ILE A 184 -35.43 -2.19 -7.66
CA ILE A 184 -34.90 -3.24 -6.77
C ILE A 184 -33.37 -3.21 -6.75
N ARG A 185 -32.74 -3.12 -7.92
CA ARG A 185 -31.29 -3.08 -8.08
C ARG A 185 -30.66 -1.91 -7.31
N GLN A 186 -31.25 -0.72 -7.43
CA GLN A 186 -30.78 0.47 -6.68
C GLN A 186 -30.88 0.27 -5.17
N LYS A 187 -32.01 -0.30 -4.70
CA LYS A 187 -32.26 -0.50 -3.28
C LYS A 187 -31.33 -1.55 -2.64
N TYR A 188 -30.95 -2.57 -3.40
CA TYR A 188 -30.24 -3.75 -2.86
C TYR A 188 -28.81 -3.91 -3.40
N GLY A 189 -28.06 -2.80 -3.47
CA GLY A 189 -26.62 -2.82 -3.72
C GLY A 189 -26.20 -3.30 -5.11
N GLY A 190 -27.04 -3.05 -6.13
CA GLY A 190 -26.73 -3.38 -7.50
C GLY A 190 -27.22 -4.77 -7.96
N ILE A 191 -27.90 -5.53 -7.10
CA ILE A 191 -28.41 -6.89 -7.41
C ILE A 191 -29.93 -6.86 -7.40
N GLY A 192 -30.55 -6.86 -8.57
CA GLY A 192 -32.01 -6.77 -8.72
C GLY A 192 -32.73 -8.13 -8.82
N MET A 193 -32.01 -9.21 -9.08
CA MET A 193 -32.56 -10.53 -9.34
C MET A 193 -31.80 -11.62 -8.57
N GLY A 194 -32.46 -12.76 -8.30
CA GLY A 194 -31.87 -14.00 -7.81
C GLY A 194 -32.24 -15.17 -8.71
N VAL A 195 -31.26 -15.96 -9.11
CA VAL A 195 -31.48 -17.22 -9.81
C VAL A 195 -31.86 -18.28 -8.77
N VAL A 196 -32.94 -19.01 -9.03
CA VAL A 196 -33.37 -20.07 -8.11
C VAL A 196 -32.53 -21.33 -8.34
N GLU A 197 -31.85 -21.77 -7.28
CA GLU A 197 -31.02 -22.96 -7.25
C GLU A 197 -31.48 -23.86 -6.10
N GLN A 198 -31.76 -25.14 -6.36
CA GLN A 198 -32.19 -26.13 -5.35
C GLN A 198 -33.30 -25.62 -4.41
N SER A 199 -34.31 -24.92 -5.00
CA SER A 199 -35.40 -24.28 -4.27
C SER A 199 -35.00 -23.13 -3.32
N SER A 200 -33.80 -22.56 -3.49
CA SER A 200 -33.32 -21.44 -2.73
C SER A 200 -33.14 -20.20 -3.62
N CYS A 201 -33.28 -19.00 -3.02
CA CYS A 201 -33.02 -17.75 -3.69
C CYS A 201 -31.48 -17.54 -3.82
N GLY A 202 -30.94 -17.57 -5.03
CA GLY A 202 -29.50 -17.36 -5.29
C GLY A 202 -28.94 -15.99 -4.88
N ALA A 203 -29.80 -15.02 -4.53
CA ALA A 203 -29.37 -13.71 -4.05
C ALA A 203 -29.23 -13.60 -2.52
N CYS A 204 -30.02 -14.34 -1.74
CA CYS A 204 -30.01 -14.27 -0.27
C CYS A 204 -29.90 -15.65 0.43
N GLY A 205 -29.92 -16.76 -0.32
CA GLY A 205 -29.82 -18.11 0.22
C GLY A 205 -31.07 -18.65 0.91
N THR A 206 -32.16 -17.86 1.05
CA THR A 206 -33.38 -18.29 1.74
C THR A 206 -34.09 -19.37 0.92
N LEU A 207 -34.55 -20.44 1.59
CA LEU A 207 -35.42 -21.47 1.01
C LEU A 207 -36.75 -20.83 0.59
N LEU A 208 -37.20 -21.17 -0.63
CA LEU A 208 -38.44 -20.67 -1.21
C LEU A 208 -39.58 -21.70 -0.97
N PRO A 209 -40.78 -21.23 -0.63
CA PRO A 209 -41.95 -22.09 -0.58
C PRO A 209 -42.20 -22.81 -1.92
N THR A 210 -42.65 -24.06 -1.89
CA THR A 210 -42.91 -24.85 -3.09
C THR A 210 -43.82 -24.14 -4.09
N LYS A 211 -44.86 -23.45 -3.60
CA LYS A 211 -45.78 -22.65 -4.43
C LYS A 211 -45.07 -21.54 -5.21
N VAL A 212 -44.04 -20.91 -4.62
CA VAL A 212 -43.21 -19.88 -5.26
C VAL A 212 -42.38 -20.52 -6.39
N VAL A 213 -41.74 -21.65 -6.11
CA VAL A 213 -40.92 -22.39 -7.10
C VAL A 213 -41.76 -22.86 -8.27
N GLU A 214 -42.97 -23.39 -8.02
CA GLU A 214 -43.93 -23.86 -9.05
C GLU A 214 -44.45 -22.68 -9.88
N SER A 215 -44.68 -21.51 -9.29
CA SER A 215 -45.13 -20.32 -10.00
C SER A 215 -44.11 -19.77 -10.99
N LEU A 216 -42.82 -20.06 -10.80
CA LEU A 216 -41.74 -19.67 -11.74
C LEU A 216 -41.76 -20.48 -13.05
N ASP A 217 -42.38 -21.68 -13.06
CA ASP A 217 -42.49 -22.50 -14.26
C ASP A 217 -43.51 -21.94 -15.26
N SER A 218 -44.29 -20.92 -14.86
CA SER A 218 -45.36 -20.29 -15.70
C SER A 218 -44.99 -18.87 -16.19
N ASP A 219 -43.70 -18.55 -16.31
CA ASP A 219 -43.19 -17.25 -16.79
C ASP A 219 -43.72 -16.03 -15.99
N ARG A 220 -44.14 -16.26 -14.74
CA ARG A 220 -44.63 -15.19 -13.86
C ARG A 220 -43.49 -14.45 -13.19
N ILE A 221 -43.64 -13.14 -13.08
CA ILE A 221 -42.76 -12.28 -12.32
C ILE A 221 -43.02 -12.52 -10.85
N VAL A 222 -42.08 -13.14 -10.16
CA VAL A 222 -42.16 -13.46 -8.72
C VAL A 222 -41.00 -12.78 -7.99
N THR A 223 -41.26 -12.28 -6.77
CA THR A 223 -40.23 -11.72 -5.89
C THR A 223 -39.98 -12.63 -4.70
N CYS A 224 -38.74 -12.66 -4.23
CA CYS A 224 -38.40 -13.35 -2.99
C CYS A 224 -39.03 -12.64 -1.80
N GLU A 225 -39.78 -13.35 -0.96
CA GLU A 225 -40.43 -12.78 0.23
C GLU A 225 -39.43 -12.25 1.26
N SER A 226 -38.24 -12.82 1.33
CA SER A 226 -37.18 -12.43 2.28
C SER A 226 -36.39 -11.21 1.81
N CYS A 227 -35.91 -11.19 0.57
CA CYS A 227 -35.02 -10.12 0.07
C CYS A 227 -35.62 -9.23 -1.00
N HIS A 228 -36.86 -9.48 -1.40
CA HIS A 228 -37.67 -8.71 -2.36
C HIS A 228 -37.04 -8.56 -3.77
N ARG A 229 -36.02 -9.36 -4.12
CA ARG A 229 -35.45 -9.39 -5.45
C ARG A 229 -36.33 -10.24 -6.38
N LEU A 230 -36.29 -9.90 -7.66
CA LEU A 230 -36.95 -10.70 -8.68
C LEU A 230 -36.33 -12.10 -8.73
N LEU A 231 -37.15 -13.11 -8.92
CA LEU A 231 -36.71 -14.49 -9.03
C LEU A 231 -36.82 -14.98 -10.49
N ILE A 232 -35.82 -15.76 -10.91
CA ILE A 232 -35.86 -16.50 -12.15
C ILE A 232 -35.41 -17.94 -11.93
N LYS A 233 -36.07 -18.88 -12.56
CA LYS A 233 -35.66 -20.27 -12.63
C LYS A 233 -35.18 -20.56 -14.05
N LEU A 234 -33.93 -20.98 -14.19
CA LEU A 234 -33.39 -21.39 -15.48
C LEU A 234 -33.81 -22.84 -15.77
N VAL A 235 -34.42 -23.07 -16.91
CA VAL A 235 -34.72 -24.42 -17.37
C VAL A 235 -33.45 -24.99 -18.02
N PRO A 236 -32.97 -26.19 -17.57
CA PRO A 236 -31.81 -26.81 -18.20
C PRO A 236 -32.09 -27.06 -19.72
N GLY A 237 -31.38 -26.39 -20.58
CA GLY A 237 -31.44 -26.61 -22.04
C GLY A 237 -32.13 -25.54 -22.88
N SER A 238 -32.37 -24.35 -22.37
CA SER A 238 -32.81 -23.18 -23.15
C SER A 238 -31.65 -22.25 -23.49
#